data_b40131898e03c552dcbe61feb3da17b6
#
_entry.id   b40131898e03c552dcbe61feb3da17b6
#
_cell.length_a   1.000
_cell.length_b   1.000
_cell.length_c   1.000
_cell.angle_alpha   90.00
_cell.angle_beta   90.00
_cell.angle_gamma   90.00
#
_symmetry.space_group_name_H-M   'P 1'
#
loop_
_entity.id
_entity.type
_entity.pdbx_description
1 polymer ?
#
loop_
_entity_poly.entity_id
_entity_poly.type
_entity_poly.pdbx_seq_one_letter_code
_entity_poly.pdbx_strand_id
1 'polypeptide(L)'
;MRDETEMLNRILQIAKTIQVEAVAMSGSRTNSKALKDEFQDYDVVYIVDDFDNLTSDLSWLAYFGKRIIEQEVSLGNRRLYLMLFEDGNRIDLTLCPKEHMKEWVDSESKFIVLEDEKGLFESYSPSPKRFWIHPATETDFKNSCNEFWWVSAYAVKGICRNQVIYATDHLYGICQQELLKILAWQVVSDRGAVDIGKNYKYLFHYLPAEKENEFSNLLDFSSLDKITQSLFATMKLFHREAQRLAQKLGFDYDKEVAEKMIEYAEERVKKFGNN
;
A
#
# COMPACT_ATOMS: atom_id res chain seq x y z
N MET A 1 -5.59 0.34 27.47
CA MET A 1 -6.04 -0.14 26.14
C MET A 1 -7.07 -1.23 26.41
N ARG A 2 -8.25 -1.13 25.81
CA ARG A 2 -9.24 -2.23 25.82
C ARG A 2 -8.64 -3.43 25.09
N ASP A 3 -8.86 -4.63 25.59
CA ASP A 3 -8.40 -5.84 24.93
C ASP A 3 -9.26 -6.20 23.71
N GLU A 4 -8.85 -7.23 22.95
CA GLU A 4 -9.53 -7.64 21.72
C GLU A 4 -10.99 -8.06 21.99
N THR A 5 -11.23 -8.76 23.12
CA THR A 5 -12.57 -9.21 23.50
C THR A 5 -13.48 -8.02 23.82
N GLU A 6 -12.97 -7.05 24.57
CA GLU A 6 -13.71 -5.82 24.90
C GLU A 6 -14.03 -5.02 23.64
N MET A 7 -13.08 -4.93 22.70
CA MET A 7 -13.29 -4.21 21.45
C MET A 7 -14.34 -4.90 20.56
N LEU A 8 -14.23 -6.20 20.35
CA LEU A 8 -15.20 -6.97 19.55
C LEU A 8 -16.60 -6.94 20.18
N ASN A 9 -16.70 -7.10 21.50
CA ASN A 9 -17.99 -6.98 22.19
C ASN A 9 -18.60 -5.59 22.02
N ARG A 10 -17.80 -4.53 22.08
CA ARG A 10 -18.25 -3.16 21.85
C ARG A 10 -18.76 -2.96 20.44
N ILE A 11 -18.02 -3.44 19.45
CA ILE A 11 -18.40 -3.39 18.03
C ILE A 11 -19.76 -4.06 17.82
N LEU A 12 -19.94 -5.29 18.31
CA LEU A 12 -21.18 -6.04 18.16
C LEU A 12 -22.36 -5.43 18.95
N GLN A 13 -22.11 -4.91 20.17
CA GLN A 13 -23.14 -4.24 20.95
C GLN A 13 -23.66 -2.98 20.27
N ILE A 14 -22.80 -2.18 19.67
CA ILE A 14 -23.20 -0.98 18.93
C ILE A 14 -23.97 -1.37 17.69
N ALA A 15 -23.50 -2.37 16.94
CA ALA A 15 -24.21 -2.90 15.77
C ALA A 15 -25.66 -3.27 16.10
N LYS A 16 -25.91 -3.96 17.23
CA LYS A 16 -27.26 -4.29 17.71
C LYS A 16 -28.07 -3.05 18.07
N THR A 17 -27.44 -2.07 18.73
CA THR A 17 -28.13 -0.84 19.15
C THR A 17 -28.65 -0.03 17.96
N ILE A 18 -27.90 0.04 16.87
CA ILE A 18 -28.27 0.77 15.65
C ILE A 18 -28.88 -0.11 14.56
N GLN A 19 -29.22 -1.37 14.89
CA GLN A 19 -29.92 -2.32 14.02
C GLN A 19 -29.15 -2.64 12.71
N VAL A 20 -27.84 -2.93 12.84
CA VAL A 20 -27.01 -3.39 11.72
C VAL A 20 -27.46 -4.79 11.27
N GLU A 21 -27.56 -5.01 9.98
CA GLU A 21 -28.00 -6.27 9.37
C GLU A 21 -26.95 -7.38 9.46
N ALA A 22 -25.68 -7.03 9.28
CA ALA A 22 -24.56 -7.95 9.43
C ALA A 22 -23.26 -7.20 9.72
N VAL A 23 -22.33 -7.86 10.39
CA VAL A 23 -21.01 -7.34 10.76
C VAL A 23 -19.91 -8.28 10.27
N ALA A 24 -18.94 -7.73 9.57
CA ALA A 24 -17.73 -8.47 9.20
C ALA A 24 -16.48 -7.65 9.53
N MET A 25 -15.36 -8.33 9.63
CA MET A 25 -14.04 -7.72 9.87
C MET A 25 -13.08 -8.20 8.80
N SER A 26 -12.29 -7.28 8.26
CA SER A 26 -11.22 -7.56 7.29
C SER A 26 -9.83 -7.20 7.84
N GLY A 27 -8.87 -6.96 6.98
CA GLY A 27 -7.57 -6.41 7.34
C GLY A 27 -6.62 -7.37 8.05
N SER A 28 -5.66 -6.79 8.77
CA SER A 28 -4.53 -7.53 9.35
C SER A 28 -4.93 -8.51 10.44
N ARG A 29 -6.00 -8.24 11.20
CA ARG A 29 -6.52 -9.14 12.26
C ARG A 29 -7.09 -10.45 11.71
N THR A 30 -7.52 -10.46 10.45
CA THR A 30 -8.00 -11.68 9.79
C THR A 30 -6.89 -12.48 9.11
N ASN A 31 -5.67 -11.94 9.06
CA ASN A 31 -4.53 -12.57 8.41
C ASN A 31 -3.62 -13.25 9.45
N SER A 32 -3.61 -14.58 9.46
CA SER A 32 -2.77 -15.38 10.38
C SER A 32 -1.25 -15.19 10.17
N LYS A 33 -0.83 -14.59 9.04
CA LYS A 33 0.57 -14.28 8.73
C LYS A 33 0.96 -12.84 9.11
N ALA A 34 -0.01 -11.98 9.43
CA ALA A 34 0.29 -10.62 9.86
C ALA A 34 0.91 -10.62 11.26
N LEU A 35 1.79 -9.66 11.52
CA LEU A 35 2.32 -9.42 12.85
C LEU A 35 1.15 -9.06 13.78
N LYS A 36 1.08 -9.77 14.92
CA LYS A 36 0.09 -9.49 15.97
C LYS A 36 0.72 -8.58 17.00
N ASP A 37 0.29 -7.33 17.01
CA ASP A 37 0.76 -6.30 17.93
C ASP A 37 -0.35 -5.30 18.29
N GLU A 38 -0.03 -4.34 19.12
CA GLU A 38 -0.93 -3.26 19.55
C GLU A 38 -1.26 -2.23 18.47
N PHE A 39 -0.56 -2.26 17.31
CA PHE A 39 -0.77 -1.35 16.18
C PHE A 39 -1.79 -1.88 15.17
N GLN A 40 -2.31 -3.11 15.37
CA GLN A 40 -3.36 -3.64 14.51
C GLN A 40 -4.68 -2.90 14.76
N ASP A 41 -5.21 -2.25 13.72
CA ASP A 41 -6.56 -1.67 13.69
C ASP A 41 -7.65 -2.74 13.56
N TYR A 42 -8.89 -2.33 13.78
CA TYR A 42 -10.10 -3.12 13.53
C TYR A 42 -10.75 -2.59 12.26
N ASP A 43 -10.52 -3.27 11.14
CA ASP A 43 -11.15 -2.97 9.85
C ASP A 43 -12.56 -3.62 9.82
N VAL A 44 -13.59 -2.89 10.21
CA VAL A 44 -14.95 -3.39 10.39
C VAL A 44 -15.89 -2.87 9.31
N VAL A 45 -16.82 -3.71 8.86
CA VAL A 45 -17.95 -3.27 8.06
C VAL A 45 -19.27 -3.54 8.78
N TYR A 46 -20.14 -2.55 8.77
CA TYR A 46 -21.55 -2.65 9.12
C TYR A 46 -22.37 -2.63 7.83
N ILE A 47 -23.11 -3.71 7.59
CA ILE A 47 -24.09 -3.79 6.49
C ILE A 47 -25.42 -3.29 7.03
N VAL A 48 -25.98 -2.27 6.40
CA VAL A 48 -27.16 -1.57 6.91
C VAL A 48 -28.24 -1.39 5.85
N ASP A 49 -29.50 -1.37 6.27
CA ASP A 49 -30.63 -1.01 5.43
C ASP A 49 -30.90 0.52 5.46
N ASP A 50 -30.78 1.15 6.63
CA ASP A 50 -31.07 2.59 6.83
C ASP A 50 -29.80 3.44 6.82
N PHE A 51 -29.12 3.43 5.68
CA PHE A 51 -27.84 4.12 5.49
C PHE A 51 -27.97 5.64 5.66
N ASP A 52 -29.03 6.25 5.09
CA ASP A 52 -29.20 7.70 5.10
C ASP A 52 -29.43 8.25 6.51
N ASN A 53 -30.22 7.57 7.33
CA ASN A 53 -30.44 7.96 8.71
C ASN A 53 -29.17 7.85 9.53
N LEU A 54 -28.42 6.74 9.41
CA LEU A 54 -27.18 6.50 10.14
C LEU A 54 -26.04 7.45 9.73
N THR A 55 -26.06 7.99 8.52
CA THR A 55 -25.09 8.98 8.05
C THR A 55 -25.52 10.42 8.35
N SER A 56 -26.82 10.68 8.53
CA SER A 56 -27.33 12.01 8.88
C SER A 56 -27.19 12.34 10.36
N ASP A 57 -27.23 11.33 11.24
CA ASP A 57 -26.97 11.47 12.68
C ASP A 57 -25.82 10.52 13.10
N LEU A 58 -24.67 11.10 13.36
CA LEU A 58 -23.46 10.39 13.77
C LEU A 58 -23.31 10.26 15.30
N SER A 59 -24.34 10.62 16.07
CA SER A 59 -24.27 10.56 17.54
C SER A 59 -23.97 9.17 18.08
N TRP A 60 -24.35 8.11 17.37
CA TRP A 60 -24.07 6.72 17.70
C TRP A 60 -22.57 6.37 17.69
N LEU A 61 -21.72 7.09 16.93
CA LEU A 61 -20.29 6.89 16.95
C LEU A 61 -19.69 7.16 18.34
N ALA A 62 -20.35 7.97 19.17
CA ALA A 62 -19.92 8.22 20.55
C ALA A 62 -19.92 6.96 21.42
N TYR A 63 -20.72 5.95 21.10
CA TYR A 63 -20.77 4.70 21.82
C TYR A 63 -19.46 3.89 21.75
N PHE A 64 -18.60 4.12 20.76
CA PHE A 64 -17.28 3.50 20.68
C PHE A 64 -16.30 4.00 21.76
N GLY A 65 -16.54 5.20 22.30
CA GLY A 65 -15.72 5.80 23.34
C GLY A 65 -15.09 7.12 22.93
N LYS A 66 -14.25 7.65 23.79
CA LYS A 66 -13.56 8.91 23.56
C LYS A 66 -12.47 8.74 22.49
N ARG A 67 -12.46 9.63 21.51
CA ARG A 67 -11.55 9.64 20.38
C ARG A 67 -10.51 10.76 20.54
N ILE A 68 -9.27 10.46 20.15
CA ILE A 68 -8.22 11.47 19.97
C ILE A 68 -8.48 12.22 18.66
N ILE A 69 -8.81 11.47 17.60
CA ILE A 69 -9.09 11.98 16.27
C ILE A 69 -10.09 11.07 15.55
N GLU A 70 -10.89 11.65 14.69
CA GLU A 70 -11.75 10.95 13.76
C GLU A 70 -11.72 11.61 12.39
N GLN A 71 -11.95 10.81 11.36
CA GLN A 71 -12.09 11.29 9.99
C GLN A 71 -13.17 10.49 9.27
N GLU A 72 -14.07 11.19 8.57
CA GLU A 72 -14.99 10.59 7.63
C GLU A 72 -14.42 10.63 6.21
N VAL A 73 -14.53 9.51 5.49
CA VAL A 73 -14.11 9.39 4.09
C VAL A 73 -15.27 8.83 3.27
N SER A 74 -15.65 9.54 2.21
CA SER A 74 -16.64 9.06 1.25
C SER A 74 -16.00 8.05 0.29
N LEU A 75 -16.54 6.85 0.23
CA LEU A 75 -16.11 5.77 -0.67
C LEU A 75 -17.22 5.45 -1.68
N GLY A 76 -17.65 6.45 -2.46
CA GLY A 76 -18.81 6.31 -3.34
C GLY A 76 -20.10 6.14 -2.53
N ASN A 77 -20.70 4.95 -2.63
CA ASN A 77 -21.97 4.61 -1.94
C ASN A 77 -21.76 4.17 -0.48
N ARG A 78 -20.55 4.22 0.05
CA ARG A 78 -20.19 3.81 1.42
C ARG A 78 -19.57 4.97 2.17
N ARG A 79 -19.55 4.90 3.51
CA ARG A 79 -18.82 5.83 4.38
C ARG A 79 -17.80 5.04 5.20
N LEU A 80 -16.61 5.58 5.33
CA LEU A 80 -15.57 5.05 6.18
C LEU A 80 -15.30 6.05 7.31
N TYR A 81 -15.42 5.59 8.54
CA TYR A 81 -15.14 6.35 9.76
C TYR A 81 -13.83 5.81 10.35
N LEU A 82 -12.78 6.61 10.28
CA LEU A 82 -11.49 6.32 10.89
C LEU A 82 -11.49 6.90 12.30
N MET A 83 -11.28 6.06 13.30
CA MET A 83 -11.37 6.47 14.71
C MET A 83 -10.15 5.97 15.49
N LEU A 84 -9.35 6.89 16.04
CA LEU A 84 -8.30 6.60 16.99
C LEU A 84 -8.77 7.01 18.39
N PHE A 85 -8.76 6.07 19.32
CA PHE A 85 -9.27 6.25 20.69
C PHE A 85 -8.17 6.64 21.68
N GLU A 86 -8.57 7.29 22.81
CA GLU A 86 -7.64 7.69 23.88
C GLU A 86 -6.87 6.51 24.49
N ASP A 87 -7.38 5.29 24.40
CA ASP A 87 -6.73 4.08 24.87
C ASP A 87 -5.77 3.44 23.84
N GLY A 88 -5.54 4.08 22.71
CA GLY A 88 -4.63 3.63 21.65
C GLY A 88 -5.26 2.65 20.66
N ASN A 89 -6.47 2.16 20.88
CA ASN A 89 -7.16 1.33 19.88
C ASN A 89 -7.58 2.18 18.66
N ARG A 90 -7.67 1.52 17.51
CA ARG A 90 -8.14 2.13 16.27
C ARG A 90 -9.21 1.26 15.62
N ILE A 91 -10.28 1.91 15.15
CA ILE A 91 -11.32 1.28 14.32
C ILE A 91 -11.40 2.04 13.00
N ASP A 92 -11.34 1.31 11.89
CA ASP A 92 -11.67 1.75 10.54
C ASP A 92 -13.03 1.13 10.19
N LEU A 93 -14.12 1.87 10.46
CA LEU A 93 -15.49 1.39 10.33
C LEU A 93 -16.09 1.80 8.98
N THR A 94 -16.34 0.84 8.12
CA THR A 94 -17.10 1.04 6.90
C THR A 94 -18.61 0.85 7.16
N LEU A 95 -19.40 1.89 6.94
CA LEU A 95 -20.86 1.77 6.83
C LEU A 95 -21.21 1.52 5.36
N CYS A 96 -21.88 0.38 5.10
CA CYS A 96 -22.15 -0.10 3.75
C CYS A 96 -23.64 -0.42 3.58
N PRO A 97 -24.35 0.26 2.65
CA PRO A 97 -25.71 -0.14 2.29
C PRO A 97 -25.73 -1.58 1.78
N LYS A 98 -26.75 -2.32 2.11
CA LYS A 98 -26.90 -3.74 1.75
C LYS A 98 -26.78 -3.99 0.24
N GLU A 99 -27.35 -3.12 -0.59
CA GLU A 99 -27.28 -3.19 -2.04
C GLU A 99 -25.87 -3.02 -2.59
N HIS A 100 -24.94 -2.40 -1.82
CA HIS A 100 -23.53 -2.21 -2.18
C HIS A 100 -22.58 -3.17 -1.46
N MET A 101 -23.11 -4.16 -0.73
CA MET A 101 -22.32 -5.16 -0.01
C MET A 101 -21.35 -5.92 -0.93
N LYS A 102 -21.79 -6.26 -2.14
CA LYS A 102 -20.93 -6.95 -3.13
C LYS A 102 -19.68 -6.15 -3.46
N GLU A 103 -19.80 -4.84 -3.61
CA GLU A 103 -18.65 -3.95 -3.90
C GLU A 103 -17.63 -3.97 -2.74
N TRP A 104 -18.12 -4.03 -1.50
CA TRP A 104 -17.22 -4.17 -0.35
C TRP A 104 -16.53 -5.53 -0.35
N VAL A 105 -17.26 -6.63 -0.54
CA VAL A 105 -16.67 -7.98 -0.61
C VAL A 105 -15.62 -8.09 -1.70
N ASP A 106 -15.91 -7.57 -2.90
CA ASP A 106 -14.98 -7.60 -4.04
C ASP A 106 -13.72 -6.74 -3.76
N SER A 107 -13.83 -5.76 -2.87
CA SER A 107 -12.70 -4.91 -2.44
C SER A 107 -11.82 -5.57 -1.38
N GLU A 108 -12.25 -6.65 -0.74
CA GLU A 108 -11.52 -7.27 0.35
C GLU A 108 -10.80 -8.56 -0.09
N SER A 109 -9.54 -8.71 0.35
CA SER A 109 -8.76 -9.93 0.08
C SER A 109 -9.10 -11.07 1.03
N LYS A 110 -9.55 -10.73 2.24
CA LYS A 110 -9.95 -11.64 3.30
C LYS A 110 -10.86 -10.92 4.29
N PHE A 111 -11.87 -11.60 4.76
CA PHE A 111 -12.70 -11.15 5.88
C PHE A 111 -13.19 -12.34 6.70
N ILE A 112 -13.66 -12.06 7.91
CA ILE A 112 -14.40 -12.98 8.76
C ILE A 112 -15.75 -12.34 9.09
N VAL A 113 -16.80 -13.14 9.12
CA VAL A 113 -18.13 -12.70 9.55
C VAL A 113 -18.18 -12.78 11.06
N LEU A 114 -18.56 -11.68 11.72
CA LEU A 114 -18.68 -11.60 13.17
C LEU A 114 -20.14 -11.81 13.62
N GLU A 115 -21.11 -11.28 12.86
CA GLU A 115 -22.54 -11.43 13.10
C GLU A 115 -23.30 -11.35 11.77
N ASP A 116 -24.19 -12.31 11.50
CA ASP A 116 -25.02 -12.37 10.28
C ASP A 116 -26.19 -13.31 10.49
N GLU A 117 -27.22 -12.85 11.19
CA GLU A 117 -28.41 -13.64 11.47
C GLU A 117 -29.25 -13.95 10.21
N LYS A 118 -29.09 -13.12 9.16
CA LYS A 118 -29.88 -13.24 7.91
C LYS A 118 -29.16 -13.99 6.80
N GLY A 119 -27.92 -14.43 7.02
CA GLY A 119 -27.13 -15.17 6.04
C GLY A 119 -26.72 -14.32 4.82
N LEU A 120 -26.54 -13.01 4.97
CA LEU A 120 -26.20 -12.10 3.88
C LEU A 120 -24.85 -12.45 3.25
N PHE A 121 -23.90 -12.95 4.03
CA PHE A 121 -22.57 -13.33 3.58
C PHE A 121 -22.44 -14.75 3.03
N GLU A 122 -23.50 -15.61 3.14
CA GLU A 122 -23.41 -17.02 2.76
C GLU A 122 -22.99 -17.26 1.29
N SER A 123 -23.41 -16.37 0.39
CA SER A 123 -23.10 -16.46 -1.04
C SER A 123 -21.78 -15.79 -1.45
N TYR A 124 -21.07 -15.18 -0.50
CA TYR A 124 -19.87 -14.42 -0.79
C TYR A 124 -18.61 -15.08 -0.25
N SER A 125 -17.56 -15.00 -1.05
CA SER A 125 -16.21 -15.42 -0.64
C SER A 125 -15.21 -14.29 -0.96
N PRO A 126 -14.30 -13.97 -0.04
CA PRO A 126 -13.30 -12.96 -0.31
C PRO A 126 -12.40 -13.37 -1.48
N SER A 127 -11.94 -12.39 -2.25
CA SER A 127 -10.92 -12.61 -3.27
C SER A 127 -9.53 -12.48 -2.63
N PRO A 128 -8.79 -13.58 -2.42
CA PRO A 128 -7.51 -13.52 -1.71
C PRO A 128 -6.41 -12.79 -2.48
N LYS A 129 -6.71 -12.23 -3.65
CA LYS A 129 -5.70 -11.75 -4.62
C LYS A 129 -5.51 -10.23 -4.67
N ARG A 130 -6.15 -9.44 -3.80
CA ARG A 130 -6.12 -7.96 -3.87
C ARG A 130 -4.70 -7.36 -3.83
N PHE A 131 -3.82 -7.91 -3.00
CA PHE A 131 -2.44 -7.45 -2.86
C PHE A 131 -1.42 -8.42 -3.48
N TRP A 132 -1.90 -9.33 -4.32
CA TRP A 132 -1.01 -10.23 -5.01
C TRP A 132 -0.39 -9.53 -6.21
N ILE A 133 0.92 -9.61 -6.28
CA ILE A 133 1.63 -9.26 -7.50
C ILE A 133 1.45 -10.39 -8.51
N HIS A 134 1.06 -10.03 -9.71
CA HIS A 134 0.97 -10.92 -10.86
C HIS A 134 2.30 -10.92 -11.63
N PRO A 135 2.60 -12.00 -12.37
CA PRO A 135 3.74 -12.00 -13.29
C PRO A 135 3.66 -10.80 -14.24
N ALA A 136 4.81 -10.16 -14.46
CA ALA A 136 4.90 -9.10 -15.44
C ALA A 136 4.67 -9.65 -16.84
N THR A 137 3.96 -8.90 -17.68
CA THR A 137 4.07 -9.05 -19.13
C THR A 137 5.31 -8.30 -19.62
N GLU A 138 5.77 -8.63 -20.84
CA GLU A 138 6.88 -7.88 -21.46
C GLU A 138 6.55 -6.38 -21.61
N THR A 139 5.29 -6.06 -21.89
CA THR A 139 4.80 -4.68 -21.98
C THR A 139 4.89 -3.96 -20.63
N ASP A 140 4.46 -4.62 -19.53
CA ASP A 140 4.54 -4.03 -18.19
C ASP A 140 6.00 -3.75 -17.82
N PHE A 141 6.89 -4.71 -18.10
CA PHE A 141 8.32 -4.56 -17.85
C PHE A 141 8.93 -3.40 -18.65
N LYS A 142 8.65 -3.31 -19.96
CA LYS A 142 9.13 -2.20 -20.82
C LYS A 142 8.61 -0.85 -20.33
N ASN A 143 7.32 -0.77 -19.98
CA ASN A 143 6.74 0.46 -19.44
C ASN A 143 7.41 0.89 -18.14
N SER A 144 7.65 -0.04 -17.23
CA SER A 144 8.35 0.22 -15.97
C SER A 144 9.79 0.72 -16.19
N CYS A 145 10.53 0.09 -17.12
CA CYS A 145 11.88 0.53 -17.48
C CYS A 145 11.88 1.93 -18.11
N ASN A 146 10.95 2.20 -19.03
CA ASN A 146 10.83 3.50 -19.68
C ASN A 146 10.48 4.60 -18.65
N GLU A 147 9.52 4.35 -17.76
CA GLU A 147 9.14 5.30 -16.73
C GLU A 147 10.32 5.60 -15.81
N PHE A 148 11.03 4.57 -15.34
CA PHE A 148 12.19 4.74 -14.50
C PHE A 148 13.24 5.66 -15.16
N TRP A 149 13.67 5.33 -16.36
CA TRP A 149 14.73 6.08 -17.04
C TRP A 149 14.30 7.49 -17.42
N TRP A 150 13.05 7.66 -17.87
CA TRP A 150 12.51 8.97 -18.20
C TRP A 150 12.45 9.88 -16.98
N VAL A 151 11.91 9.39 -15.87
CA VAL A 151 11.73 10.19 -14.66
C VAL A 151 13.05 10.42 -13.92
N SER A 152 14.03 9.54 -14.06
CA SER A 152 15.37 9.80 -13.49
C SER A 152 15.96 11.12 -14.02
N ALA A 153 15.69 11.51 -15.26
CA ALA A 153 16.09 12.82 -15.80
C ALA A 153 15.42 14.00 -15.07
N TYR A 154 14.22 13.83 -14.51
CA TYR A 154 13.59 14.87 -13.70
C TYR A 154 14.24 15.00 -12.33
N ALA A 155 14.63 13.89 -11.70
CA ALA A 155 15.42 13.92 -10.47
C ALA A 155 16.76 14.62 -10.71
N VAL A 156 17.49 14.30 -11.80
CA VAL A 156 18.73 15.01 -12.22
C VAL A 156 18.46 16.51 -12.38
N LYS A 157 17.39 16.90 -13.08
CA LYS A 157 17.03 18.31 -13.25
C LYS A 157 16.77 19.00 -11.93
N GLY A 158 16.11 18.35 -10.99
CA GLY A 158 15.85 18.88 -9.64
C GLY A 158 17.17 19.10 -8.88
N ILE A 159 18.09 18.14 -8.92
CA ILE A 159 19.42 18.26 -8.30
C ILE A 159 20.19 19.44 -8.89
N CYS A 160 20.31 19.51 -10.22
CA CYS A 160 21.04 20.57 -10.91
C CYS A 160 20.45 21.97 -10.69
N ARG A 161 19.20 22.09 -10.25
CA ARG A 161 18.51 23.35 -9.95
C ARG A 161 18.37 23.64 -8.45
N ASN A 162 18.99 22.83 -7.61
CA ASN A 162 18.87 22.91 -6.14
C ASN A 162 17.40 22.84 -5.66
N GLN A 163 16.57 22.06 -6.33
CA GLN A 163 15.15 21.85 -6.05
C GLN A 163 14.95 20.55 -5.27
N VAL A 164 15.29 20.56 -3.99
CA VAL A 164 15.32 19.36 -3.11
C VAL A 164 14.00 18.58 -3.15
N ILE A 165 12.86 19.27 -2.93
CA ILE A 165 11.53 18.62 -2.92
C ILE A 165 11.22 17.98 -4.27
N TYR A 166 11.46 18.70 -5.37
CA TYR A 166 11.21 18.20 -6.72
C TYR A 166 12.07 16.97 -7.04
N ALA A 167 13.36 16.99 -6.67
CA ALA A 167 14.27 15.87 -6.88
C ALA A 167 13.86 14.65 -6.06
N THR A 168 13.53 14.84 -4.78
CA THR A 168 13.08 13.76 -3.88
C THR A 168 11.77 13.13 -4.33
N ASP A 169 10.78 13.94 -4.71
CA ASP A 169 9.46 13.47 -5.15
C ASP A 169 9.60 12.53 -6.36
N HIS A 170 10.37 12.92 -7.39
CA HIS A 170 10.58 12.08 -8.57
C HIS A 170 11.45 10.84 -8.26
N LEU A 171 12.45 10.98 -7.40
CA LEU A 171 13.30 9.85 -7.02
C LEU A 171 12.55 8.82 -6.19
N TYR A 172 11.91 9.24 -5.09
CA TYR A 172 11.21 8.32 -4.19
C TYR A 172 9.85 7.92 -4.73
N GLY A 173 9.06 8.91 -5.18
CA GLY A 173 7.68 8.71 -5.58
C GLY A 173 7.52 7.93 -6.89
N ILE A 174 8.54 7.92 -7.75
CA ILE A 174 8.47 7.24 -9.04
C ILE A 174 9.64 6.27 -9.24
N CYS A 175 10.89 6.75 -9.29
CA CYS A 175 12.02 5.88 -9.63
C CYS A 175 12.18 4.70 -8.64
N GLN A 176 12.09 4.94 -7.34
CA GLN A 176 12.19 3.87 -6.35
C GLN A 176 10.94 3.00 -6.31
N GLN A 177 9.77 3.51 -6.69
CA GLN A 177 8.57 2.69 -6.85
C GLN A 177 8.69 1.73 -8.05
N GLU A 178 9.27 2.18 -9.17
CA GLU A 178 9.57 1.28 -10.29
C GLU A 178 10.61 0.21 -9.92
N LEU A 179 11.63 0.57 -9.11
CA LEU A 179 12.58 -0.41 -8.57
C LEU A 179 11.88 -1.45 -7.68
N LEU A 180 10.99 -1.04 -6.77
CA LEU A 180 10.21 -1.96 -5.94
C LEU A 180 9.35 -2.89 -6.79
N LYS A 181 8.80 -2.40 -7.89
CA LYS A 181 8.03 -3.19 -8.85
C LYS A 181 8.89 -4.28 -9.52
N ILE A 182 10.10 -3.93 -9.97
CA ILE A 182 11.07 -4.90 -10.51
C ILE A 182 11.41 -5.98 -9.47
N LEU A 183 11.68 -5.59 -8.22
CA LEU A 183 11.98 -6.55 -7.14
C LEU A 183 10.78 -7.44 -6.83
N ALA A 184 9.56 -6.90 -6.84
CA ALA A 184 8.34 -7.68 -6.66
C ALA A 184 8.13 -8.70 -7.79
N TRP A 185 8.38 -8.35 -9.04
CA TRP A 185 8.31 -9.27 -10.16
C TRP A 185 9.37 -10.37 -10.10
N GLN A 186 10.57 -10.09 -9.54
CA GLN A 186 11.55 -11.14 -9.26
C GLN A 186 10.99 -12.17 -8.27
N VAL A 187 10.35 -11.71 -7.18
CA VAL A 187 9.71 -12.61 -6.21
C VAL A 187 8.66 -13.48 -6.88
N VAL A 188 7.80 -12.87 -7.70
CA VAL A 188 6.75 -13.62 -8.42
C VAL A 188 7.33 -14.61 -9.41
N SER A 189 8.42 -14.27 -10.10
CA SER A 189 9.08 -15.19 -11.02
C SER A 189 9.72 -16.39 -10.34
N ASP A 190 10.05 -16.26 -9.04
CA ASP A 190 10.63 -17.34 -8.24
C ASP A 190 9.58 -18.22 -7.53
N ARG A 191 8.47 -17.63 -7.11
CA ARG A 191 7.53 -18.23 -6.17
C ARG A 191 6.09 -18.32 -6.68
N GLY A 192 5.81 -17.78 -7.86
CA GLY A 192 4.44 -17.54 -8.31
C GLY A 192 3.83 -16.31 -7.63
N ALA A 193 2.54 -16.08 -7.87
CA ALA A 193 1.84 -14.93 -7.29
C ALA A 193 1.81 -15.01 -5.75
N VAL A 194 2.25 -13.94 -5.10
CA VAL A 194 2.33 -13.82 -3.64
C VAL A 194 1.73 -12.49 -3.17
N ASP A 195 1.25 -12.49 -1.94
CA ASP A 195 0.80 -11.29 -1.26
C ASP A 195 2.01 -10.55 -0.67
N ILE A 196 2.33 -9.40 -1.23
CA ILE A 196 3.39 -8.52 -0.74
C ILE A 196 2.88 -7.40 0.18
N GLY A 197 1.58 -7.42 0.48
CA GLY A 197 0.92 -6.40 1.29
C GLY A 197 0.76 -5.04 0.59
N LYS A 198 -0.04 -4.18 1.20
CA LYS A 198 -0.20 -2.79 0.73
C LYS A 198 1.16 -2.07 0.84
N ASN A 199 1.52 -1.28 -0.20
CA ASN A 199 2.76 -0.51 -0.25
C ASN A 199 4.03 -1.36 -0.03
N TYR A 200 4.04 -2.59 -0.55
CA TYR A 200 5.20 -3.51 -0.51
C TYR A 200 5.63 -3.92 0.91
N LYS A 201 4.80 -3.77 1.95
CA LYS A 201 5.21 -3.97 3.36
C LYS A 201 5.75 -5.37 3.69
N TYR A 202 5.46 -6.38 2.86
CA TYR A 202 5.95 -7.76 3.01
C TYR A 202 6.95 -8.16 1.92
N LEU A 203 7.31 -7.26 1.00
CA LEU A 203 8.18 -7.60 -0.13
C LEU A 203 9.51 -8.20 0.33
N PHE A 204 10.16 -7.56 1.29
CA PHE A 204 11.49 -7.99 1.75
C PHE A 204 11.48 -9.29 2.55
N HIS A 205 10.32 -9.77 3.04
CA HIS A 205 10.21 -11.13 3.61
C HIS A 205 10.45 -12.24 2.57
N TYR A 206 10.33 -11.92 1.30
CA TYR A 206 10.53 -12.86 0.19
C TYR A 206 11.89 -12.73 -0.49
N LEU A 207 12.65 -11.69 -0.16
CA LEU A 207 13.96 -11.38 -0.73
C LEU A 207 15.08 -11.68 0.29
N PRO A 208 16.33 -11.90 -0.16
CA PRO A 208 17.47 -11.96 0.75
C PRO A 208 17.62 -10.66 1.56
N ALA A 209 18.07 -10.77 2.82
CA ALA A 209 18.21 -9.62 3.73
C ALA A 209 19.11 -8.51 3.16
N GLU A 210 20.10 -8.87 2.33
CA GLU A 210 20.97 -7.90 1.66
C GLU A 210 20.19 -6.95 0.75
N LYS A 211 19.06 -7.40 0.16
CA LYS A 211 18.20 -6.55 -0.69
C LYS A 211 17.47 -5.48 0.08
N GLU A 212 17.03 -5.81 1.29
CA GLU A 212 16.41 -4.83 2.19
C GLU A 212 17.43 -3.76 2.58
N ASN A 213 18.64 -4.16 2.94
CA ASN A 213 19.73 -3.24 3.28
C ASN A 213 20.13 -2.37 2.07
N GLU A 214 20.28 -2.97 0.87
CA GLU A 214 20.57 -2.21 -0.35
C GLU A 214 19.49 -1.14 -0.59
N PHE A 215 18.22 -1.50 -0.49
CA PHE A 215 17.11 -0.56 -0.71
C PHE A 215 17.04 0.50 0.40
N SER A 216 17.20 0.12 1.66
CA SER A 216 17.14 1.05 2.80
C SER A 216 18.23 2.13 2.71
N ASN A 217 19.41 1.79 2.19
CA ASN A 217 20.49 2.74 1.97
C ASN A 217 20.17 3.79 0.88
N LEU A 218 19.12 3.57 0.07
CA LEU A 218 18.66 4.56 -0.93
C LEU A 218 17.77 5.64 -0.32
N LEU A 219 17.32 5.50 0.94
CA LEU A 219 16.30 6.34 1.54
C LEU A 219 16.87 7.56 2.31
N ASP A 220 18.11 7.94 2.07
CA ASP A 220 18.71 9.13 2.69
C ASP A 220 18.53 10.37 1.77
N PHE A 221 17.56 11.21 2.11
CA PHE A 221 17.23 12.46 1.41
C PHE A 221 17.52 13.70 2.25
N SER A 222 18.39 13.59 3.25
CA SER A 222 18.64 14.64 4.23
C SER A 222 19.38 15.87 3.67
N SER A 223 20.01 15.76 2.50
CA SER A 223 20.66 16.86 1.79
C SER A 223 20.65 16.59 0.28
N LEU A 224 20.95 17.64 -0.51
CA LEU A 224 21.08 17.49 -1.95
C LEU A 224 22.16 16.47 -2.36
N ASP A 225 23.28 16.46 -1.63
CA ASP A 225 24.35 15.48 -1.84
C ASP A 225 23.87 14.06 -1.58
N LYS A 226 23.07 13.86 -0.54
CA LYS A 226 22.47 12.57 -0.21
C LYS A 226 21.45 12.11 -1.24
N ILE A 227 20.61 13.03 -1.73
CA ILE A 227 19.67 12.77 -2.83
C ILE A 227 20.44 12.38 -4.10
N THR A 228 21.56 13.05 -4.38
CA THR A 228 22.42 12.74 -5.53
C THR A 228 23.02 11.34 -5.40
N GLN A 229 23.57 10.99 -4.23
CA GLN A 229 24.09 9.64 -3.95
C GLN A 229 23.01 8.58 -4.08
N SER A 230 21.81 8.84 -3.51
CA SER A 230 20.65 7.98 -3.63
C SER A 230 20.24 7.78 -5.08
N LEU A 231 20.18 8.84 -5.90
CA LEU A 231 19.85 8.73 -7.33
C LEU A 231 20.80 7.79 -8.06
N PHE A 232 22.10 7.99 -7.95
CA PHE A 232 23.08 7.14 -8.65
C PHE A 232 23.05 5.69 -8.16
N ALA A 233 22.89 5.48 -6.86
CA ALA A 233 22.74 4.15 -6.30
C ALA A 233 21.43 3.48 -6.79
N THR A 234 20.33 4.22 -6.84
CA THR A 234 19.04 3.75 -7.38
C THR A 234 19.15 3.37 -8.86
N MET A 235 19.80 4.21 -9.70
CA MET A 235 20.01 3.92 -11.12
C MET A 235 20.83 2.64 -11.34
N LYS A 236 21.91 2.47 -10.59
CA LYS A 236 22.77 1.27 -10.66
C LYS A 236 22.02 0.01 -10.19
N LEU A 237 21.28 0.11 -9.12
CA LEU A 237 20.50 -0.99 -8.58
C LEU A 237 19.37 -1.39 -9.55
N PHE A 238 18.63 -0.41 -10.08
CA PHE A 238 17.59 -0.65 -11.06
C PHE A 238 18.12 -1.34 -12.32
N HIS A 239 19.21 -0.81 -12.89
CA HIS A 239 19.87 -1.39 -14.06
C HIS A 239 20.21 -2.87 -13.85
N ARG A 240 20.86 -3.19 -12.72
CA ARG A 240 21.25 -4.55 -12.37
C ARG A 240 20.03 -5.48 -12.21
N GLU A 241 19.02 -5.03 -11.48
CA GLU A 241 17.85 -5.86 -11.16
C GLU A 241 16.91 -6.02 -12.36
N ALA A 242 16.72 -4.98 -13.17
CA ALA A 242 15.94 -5.06 -14.41
C ALA A 242 16.60 -6.01 -15.41
N GLN A 243 17.92 -5.91 -15.60
CA GLN A 243 18.68 -6.83 -16.47
C GLN A 243 18.53 -8.29 -16.01
N ARG A 244 18.65 -8.53 -14.69
CA ARG A 244 18.50 -9.87 -14.10
C ARG A 244 17.08 -10.43 -14.33
N LEU A 245 16.05 -9.61 -14.13
CA LEU A 245 14.67 -9.99 -14.35
C LEU A 245 14.40 -10.29 -15.83
N ALA A 246 14.89 -9.43 -16.73
CA ALA A 246 14.76 -9.61 -18.19
C ALA A 246 15.38 -10.94 -18.66
N GLN A 247 16.61 -11.23 -18.21
CA GLN A 247 17.27 -12.51 -18.54
C GLN A 247 16.47 -13.71 -18.05
N LYS A 248 15.87 -13.61 -16.86
CA LYS A 248 15.08 -14.69 -16.28
C LYS A 248 13.76 -14.95 -17.01
N LEU A 249 13.09 -13.87 -17.45
CA LEU A 249 11.78 -13.96 -18.10
C LEU A 249 11.88 -14.06 -19.64
N GLY A 250 13.08 -13.91 -20.22
CA GLY A 250 13.28 -13.88 -21.66
C GLY A 250 12.78 -12.58 -22.31
N PHE A 251 12.74 -11.48 -21.56
CA PHE A 251 12.33 -10.16 -22.05
C PHE A 251 13.53 -9.40 -22.60
N ASP A 252 13.23 -8.47 -23.51
CA ASP A 252 14.22 -7.54 -24.01
C ASP A 252 14.44 -6.39 -23.02
N TYR A 253 15.72 -6.04 -22.77
CA TYR A 253 16.12 -4.93 -21.91
C TYR A 253 17.19 -4.09 -22.59
N ASP A 254 16.89 -2.82 -22.83
CA ASP A 254 17.78 -1.87 -23.50
C ASP A 254 18.88 -1.39 -22.55
N LYS A 255 20.01 -2.10 -22.57
CA LYS A 255 21.21 -1.76 -21.76
C LYS A 255 21.84 -0.45 -22.20
N GLU A 256 21.82 -0.17 -23.52
CA GLU A 256 22.45 1.01 -24.08
C GLU A 256 21.75 2.29 -23.59
N VAL A 257 20.40 2.27 -23.55
CA VAL A 257 19.63 3.37 -22.95
C VAL A 257 19.97 3.55 -21.47
N ALA A 258 20.07 2.48 -20.69
CA ALA A 258 20.42 2.54 -19.28
C ALA A 258 21.79 3.17 -19.05
N GLU A 259 22.82 2.72 -19.77
CA GLU A 259 24.19 3.23 -19.70
C GLU A 259 24.24 4.71 -20.07
N LYS A 260 23.62 5.10 -21.20
CA LYS A 260 23.53 6.50 -21.65
C LYS A 260 22.81 7.40 -20.63
N MET A 261 21.79 6.89 -19.96
CA MET A 261 21.06 7.66 -18.93
C MET A 261 21.90 7.87 -17.67
N ILE A 262 22.71 6.89 -17.28
CA ILE A 262 23.65 7.04 -16.17
C ILE A 262 24.73 8.07 -16.55
N GLU A 263 25.35 7.95 -17.72
CA GLU A 263 26.35 8.93 -18.23
C GLU A 263 25.75 10.35 -18.29
N TYR A 264 24.56 10.49 -18.84
CA TYR A 264 23.83 11.77 -18.85
C TYR A 264 23.67 12.36 -17.44
N ALA A 265 23.28 11.55 -16.47
CA ALA A 265 23.09 12.01 -15.09
C ALA A 265 24.42 12.47 -14.47
N GLU A 266 25.51 11.68 -14.65
CA GLU A 266 26.84 12.01 -14.15
C GLU A 266 27.37 13.32 -14.75
N GLU A 267 27.25 13.49 -16.06
CA GLU A 267 27.69 14.72 -16.75
C GLU A 267 26.91 15.95 -16.29
N ARG A 268 25.59 15.85 -16.15
CA ARG A 268 24.74 16.98 -15.74
C ARG A 268 25.00 17.38 -14.30
N VAL A 269 25.07 16.42 -13.38
CA VAL A 269 25.39 16.70 -11.98
C VAL A 269 26.79 17.27 -11.83
N LYS A 270 27.80 16.74 -12.51
CA LYS A 270 29.15 17.27 -12.51
C LYS A 270 29.20 18.73 -13.01
N LYS A 271 28.43 19.05 -14.05
CA LYS A 271 28.44 20.39 -14.68
C LYS A 271 27.63 21.42 -13.89
N PHE A 272 26.54 21.04 -13.25
CA PHE A 272 25.53 21.98 -12.71
C PHE A 272 25.17 21.72 -11.24
N GLY A 273 25.57 20.59 -10.63
CA GLY A 273 25.17 20.23 -9.28
C GLY A 273 25.91 20.96 -8.15
N ASN A 274 26.93 21.77 -8.46
CA ASN A 274 27.73 22.54 -7.49
C ASN A 274 27.47 24.06 -7.54
N ASN A 275 26.35 24.49 -8.13
CA ASN A 275 26.00 25.91 -8.20
C ASN A 275 25.03 26.33 -7.11
#